data_a2dd624ff267a5fb48ed26fda9db7f6e
#
_entry.id   a2dd624ff267a5fb48ed26fda9db7f6e
#
_cell.length_a   1.000
_cell.length_b   1.000
_cell.length_c   1.000
_cell.angle_alpha   90.00
_cell.angle_beta   90.00
_cell.angle_gamma   90.00
#
_symmetry.space_group_name_H-M   'P 1'
#
loop_
_entity.id
_entity.type
_entity.pdbx_description
1 polymer ?
#
loop_
_entity_poly.entity_id
_entity_poly.type
_entity_poly.pdbx_seq_one_letter_code
_entity_poly.pdbx_strand_id
1 'polypeptide(L)'
;DPVVTIESDKSSVEIPSIISGKIESVSIKVGDKVSKGDVLLSITSQNSPKKNEKIIPKDTENLIKEAEQALRENKKEKAPSENKVIRQKKPQVIQVVNEGDIDPLETKEWLESLSAVIERDGDNRAHHLIKELINKAYMEGVNIPYTQNTPYINTIPVSEEKKSTGDQNIERRIRSLIRWNAAAMVVRANKRFPELGGHIGTFASAATLYDVGINHFFRAKSNKFGGDLVYFQGHSAPGMYARAFLEGRLNEKQLDNFRQEVKPGGLSSYPHPWLMPNFWQFPTVSMGLGPMLAIYQARYMKYLINRGLIKDEGRKVWAFLGDGEMDEPESLGAIGLAAREKLDNLIFVVNCNLQRLDGPVRGNGKIIQELEGSFRGAGWNVIKVIWGSYWDPLLANDKTGYLVKAMNETVDGEYQAMKARDGAYVRDKFFGKFAETKELVSSLSDKDIWRLNRGGHDPHKVYAAYDRASKNQGSP
;
A
#
# COMPACT_ATOMS: atom_id res chain seq x y z
N ASP A 1 -18.68 30.25 1.25
CA ASP A 1 -17.83 31.43 1.04
C ASP A 1 -16.70 31.41 2.07
N PRO A 2 -15.48 31.83 1.73
CA PRO A 2 -14.39 31.98 2.67
C PRO A 2 -14.71 33.03 3.71
N VAL A 3 -14.41 32.79 4.96
CA VAL A 3 -14.75 33.64 6.10
C VAL A 3 -13.54 34.41 6.61
N VAL A 4 -12.35 33.77 6.50
CA VAL A 4 -11.08 34.33 6.94
C VAL A 4 -9.96 33.74 6.08
N THR A 5 -8.99 34.58 5.71
CA THR A 5 -7.73 34.14 5.09
C THR A 5 -6.63 34.22 6.15
N ILE A 6 -5.96 33.13 6.42
CA ILE A 6 -4.81 33.06 7.33
C ILE A 6 -3.54 32.98 6.49
N GLU A 7 -2.63 33.94 6.73
CA GLU A 7 -1.31 33.96 6.11
C GLU A 7 -0.24 33.49 7.09
N SER A 8 0.63 32.61 6.63
CA SER A 8 1.86 32.22 7.32
C SER A 8 3.05 32.57 6.46
N ASP A 9 4.25 32.56 7.02
CA ASP A 9 5.52 32.88 6.30
C ASP A 9 5.75 32.04 5.02
N LYS A 10 4.93 31.04 4.76
CA LYS A 10 5.09 30.11 3.63
C LYS A 10 3.82 29.83 2.82
N SER A 11 2.64 30.22 3.27
CA SER A 11 1.38 29.94 2.57
C SER A 11 0.22 30.79 3.08
N SER A 12 -0.74 31.06 2.20
CA SER A 12 -2.04 31.67 2.50
C SER A 12 -3.12 30.60 2.38
N VAL A 13 -4.01 30.50 3.38
CA VAL A 13 -5.09 29.53 3.43
C VAL A 13 -6.41 30.23 3.72
N GLU A 14 -7.38 30.02 2.84
CA GLU A 14 -8.76 30.49 3.04
C GLU A 14 -9.55 29.46 3.86
N ILE A 15 -10.18 29.92 4.94
CA ILE A 15 -10.99 29.05 5.80
C ILE A 15 -12.47 29.28 5.44
N PRO A 16 -13.18 28.28 4.88
CA PRO A 16 -14.59 28.36 4.58
C PRO A 16 -15.43 28.24 5.86
N SER A 17 -16.64 28.84 5.84
CA SER A 17 -17.63 28.63 6.91
C SER A 17 -18.13 27.19 6.90
N ILE A 18 -18.14 26.56 8.07
CA ILE A 18 -18.68 25.20 8.27
C ILE A 18 -20.18 25.21 8.58
N ILE A 19 -20.78 26.34 8.78
CA ILE A 19 -22.23 26.54 9.04
C ILE A 19 -22.76 27.69 8.24
N SER A 20 -24.04 27.59 7.86
CA SER A 20 -24.77 28.70 7.19
C SER A 20 -25.45 29.56 8.23
N GLY A 21 -25.27 30.87 8.13
CA GLY A 21 -25.88 31.82 9.05
C GLY A 21 -25.45 33.27 8.77
N LYS A 22 -25.96 34.20 9.56
CA LYS A 22 -25.58 35.62 9.49
C LYS A 22 -24.45 35.88 10.48
N ILE A 23 -23.39 36.54 10.04
CA ILE A 23 -22.29 36.96 10.91
C ILE A 23 -22.82 38.04 11.85
N GLU A 24 -22.69 37.80 13.15
CA GLU A 24 -23.13 38.71 14.22
C GLU A 24 -21.99 39.61 14.68
N SER A 25 -20.81 39.07 14.83
CA SER A 25 -19.62 39.84 15.16
C SER A 25 -18.34 39.18 14.63
N VAL A 26 -17.34 39.98 14.31
CA VAL A 26 -15.97 39.52 13.95
C VAL A 26 -15.06 39.96 15.08
N SER A 27 -14.34 38.98 15.67
CA SER A 27 -13.50 39.19 16.85
C SER A 27 -12.04 39.54 16.53
N ILE A 28 -11.65 39.48 15.25
CA ILE A 28 -10.28 39.70 14.79
C ILE A 28 -10.19 40.80 13.76
N LYS A 29 -9.00 41.40 13.62
CA LYS A 29 -8.67 42.42 12.61
C LYS A 29 -7.56 41.91 11.70
N VAL A 30 -7.48 42.50 10.51
CA VAL A 30 -6.39 42.18 9.56
C VAL A 30 -5.04 42.49 10.21
N GLY A 31 -4.17 41.49 10.26
CA GLY A 31 -2.85 41.56 10.88
C GLY A 31 -2.75 40.96 12.30
N ASP A 32 -3.87 40.54 12.90
CA ASP A 32 -3.85 39.89 14.20
C ASP A 32 -3.24 38.49 14.11
N LYS A 33 -2.46 38.10 15.11
CA LYS A 33 -1.93 36.72 15.23
C LYS A 33 -2.97 35.87 15.92
N VAL A 34 -3.33 34.76 15.28
CA VAL A 34 -4.35 33.81 15.77
C VAL A 34 -3.72 32.41 16.03
N SER A 35 -4.25 31.71 17.03
CA SER A 35 -3.84 30.39 17.44
C SER A 35 -5.02 29.42 17.45
N LYS A 36 -4.74 28.12 17.46
CA LYS A 36 -5.79 27.09 17.53
C LYS A 36 -6.63 27.24 18.80
N GLY A 37 -7.90 27.51 18.65
CA GLY A 37 -8.86 27.70 19.74
C GLY A 37 -9.37 29.13 19.88
N ASP A 38 -8.81 30.10 19.16
CA ASP A 38 -9.27 31.50 19.18
C ASP A 38 -10.60 31.63 18.46
N VAL A 39 -11.49 32.48 19.01
CA VAL A 39 -12.78 32.76 18.40
C VAL A 39 -12.59 33.82 17.34
N LEU A 40 -12.78 33.47 16.06
CA LEU A 40 -12.60 34.37 14.93
C LEU A 40 -13.83 35.24 14.68
N LEU A 41 -15.03 34.63 14.78
CA LEU A 41 -16.31 35.31 14.55
C LEU A 41 -17.46 34.54 15.20
N SER A 42 -18.61 35.22 15.38
CA SER A 42 -19.86 34.62 15.85
C SER A 42 -20.91 34.66 14.73
N ILE A 43 -21.61 33.52 14.56
CA ILE A 43 -22.66 33.36 13.54
C ILE A 43 -23.97 33.01 14.20
N THR A 44 -25.04 33.73 13.86
CA THR A 44 -26.41 33.39 14.25
C THR A 44 -27.01 32.49 13.17
N SER A 45 -27.23 31.23 13.50
CA SER A 45 -27.89 30.25 12.62
C SER A 45 -29.40 30.42 12.66
N GLN A 46 -30.05 30.63 11.52
CA GLN A 46 -31.51 30.69 11.40
C GLN A 46 -32.22 29.34 11.50
N ASN A 47 -31.47 28.25 11.59
CA ASN A 47 -32.02 26.90 11.77
C ASN A 47 -31.29 26.18 12.91
N SER A 48 -31.73 26.42 14.14
CA SER A 48 -31.47 25.46 15.22
C SER A 48 -32.32 24.22 14.97
N PRO A 49 -31.77 23.03 14.78
CA PRO A 49 -32.57 21.81 14.85
C PRO A 49 -33.09 21.71 16.31
N LYS A 50 -34.41 21.72 16.48
CA LYS A 50 -35.06 21.34 17.74
C LYS A 50 -34.42 20.04 18.20
N LYS A 51 -33.91 20.01 19.44
CA LYS A 51 -33.55 18.79 20.13
C LYS A 51 -34.73 17.82 19.99
N ASN A 52 -34.58 16.81 19.17
CA ASN A 52 -35.44 15.65 19.20
C ASN A 52 -35.15 14.95 20.51
N GLU A 53 -36.00 15.14 21.50
CA GLU A 53 -36.16 14.24 22.62
C GLU A 53 -36.42 12.87 22.02
N LYS A 54 -35.51 11.93 22.24
CA LYS A 54 -35.73 10.51 21.95
C LYS A 54 -36.90 10.06 22.81
N ILE A 55 -38.07 9.90 22.21
CA ILE A 55 -39.18 9.16 22.80
C ILE A 55 -38.72 7.70 22.88
N ILE A 56 -38.26 7.29 24.04
CA ILE A 56 -38.02 5.88 24.35
C ILE A 56 -39.40 5.28 24.58
N PRO A 57 -39.79 4.21 23.84
CA PRO A 57 -41.07 3.53 24.14
C PRO A 57 -41.07 3.04 25.59
N LYS A 58 -42.18 3.21 26.29
CA LYS A 58 -42.34 2.84 27.71
C LYS A 58 -41.94 1.38 28.03
N ASP A 59 -41.99 0.51 27.06
CA ASP A 59 -41.61 -0.91 27.22
C ASP A 59 -40.12 -1.13 27.43
N THR A 60 -39.25 -0.19 26.95
CA THR A 60 -37.80 -0.27 27.12
C THR A 60 -37.32 0.13 28.50
N GLU A 61 -38.05 1.05 29.18
CA GLU A 61 -37.73 1.45 30.56
C GLU A 61 -38.01 0.33 31.57
N ASN A 62 -39.03 -0.49 31.32
CA ASN A 62 -39.32 -1.63 32.18
C ASN A 62 -38.27 -2.74 32.05
N LEU A 63 -37.79 -3.01 30.83
CA LEU A 63 -36.72 -3.98 30.58
C LEU A 63 -35.38 -3.57 31.22
N ILE A 64 -35.08 -2.27 31.25
CA ILE A 64 -33.86 -1.77 31.91
C ILE A 64 -33.97 -1.91 33.43
N LYS A 65 -35.15 -1.63 34.02
CA LYS A 65 -35.39 -1.80 35.46
C LYS A 65 -35.35 -3.26 35.89
N GLU A 66 -35.91 -4.18 35.10
CA GLU A 66 -35.84 -5.62 35.35
C GLU A 66 -34.40 -6.16 35.26
N ALA A 67 -33.62 -5.68 34.30
CA ALA A 67 -32.19 -6.05 34.17
C ALA A 67 -31.34 -5.53 35.35
N GLU A 68 -31.62 -4.31 35.83
CA GLU A 68 -30.93 -3.74 37.00
C GLU A 68 -31.33 -4.44 38.31
N GLN A 69 -32.57 -4.89 38.41
CA GLN A 69 -33.04 -5.64 39.57
C GLN A 69 -32.44 -7.05 39.59
N ALA A 70 -32.40 -7.75 38.48
CA ALA A 70 -31.72 -9.04 38.34
C ALA A 70 -30.22 -8.98 38.69
N LEU A 71 -29.55 -7.89 38.34
CA LEU A 71 -28.15 -7.63 38.71
C LEU A 71 -27.93 -7.35 40.20
N ARG A 72 -28.96 -6.82 40.91
CA ARG A 72 -28.91 -6.56 42.35
C ARG A 72 -29.24 -7.82 43.18
N GLU A 73 -30.08 -8.68 42.67
CA GLU A 73 -30.45 -9.94 43.34
C GLU A 73 -29.34 -11.00 43.24
N ASN A 74 -28.58 -11.03 42.13
CA ASN A 74 -27.40 -11.91 41.95
C ASN A 74 -26.20 -11.53 42.83
N LYS A 75 -26.23 -10.39 43.52
CA LYS A 75 -25.17 -9.95 44.44
C LYS A 75 -25.42 -10.35 45.90
N LYS A 76 -26.56 -10.97 46.24
CA LYS A 76 -26.91 -11.29 47.62
C LYS A 76 -26.84 -12.77 48.01
N GLU A 77 -26.53 -13.66 47.08
CA GLU A 77 -26.34 -15.06 47.48
C GLU A 77 -24.92 -15.53 47.12
N LYS A 78 -24.15 -15.72 48.14
CA LYS A 78 -23.06 -16.65 48.45
C LYS A 78 -21.81 -15.97 48.98
N ALA A 79 -21.71 -15.91 50.29
CA ALA A 79 -20.43 -16.00 50.95
C ALA A 79 -20.01 -17.48 50.99
N PRO A 80 -18.91 -17.90 50.40
CA PRO A 80 -18.32 -19.18 50.65
C PRO A 80 -17.27 -19.07 51.75
N SER A 81 -17.32 -20.09 52.64
CA SER A 81 -16.32 -20.45 53.63
C SER A 81 -14.87 -20.42 53.13
N GLU A 82 -13.98 -20.08 54.03
CA GLU A 82 -12.52 -20.15 53.89
C GLU A 82 -12.05 -21.42 53.21
N ASN A 83 -11.41 -21.25 52.02
CA ASN A 83 -10.41 -22.19 51.53
C ASN A 83 -9.42 -21.49 50.60
N LYS A 84 -8.18 -21.53 51.04
CA LYS A 84 -6.92 -21.30 50.33
C LYS A 84 -6.92 -20.22 49.24
N VAL A 85 -6.44 -19.05 49.63
CA VAL A 85 -6.05 -17.96 48.77
C VAL A 85 -4.92 -18.44 47.86
N ILE A 86 -5.25 -18.82 46.63
CA ILE A 86 -4.32 -18.79 45.53
C ILE A 86 -4.15 -17.29 45.22
N ARG A 87 -2.97 -16.75 45.57
CA ARG A 87 -2.59 -15.38 45.21
C ARG A 87 -2.63 -15.25 43.69
N GLN A 88 -3.68 -14.67 43.16
CA GLN A 88 -3.66 -14.11 41.82
C GLN A 88 -2.60 -13.00 41.86
N LYS A 89 -1.49 -13.21 41.16
CA LYS A 89 -0.55 -12.15 40.83
C LYS A 89 -1.35 -11.08 40.09
N LYS A 90 -1.39 -9.85 40.62
CA LYS A 90 -1.83 -8.68 39.88
C LYS A 90 -1.08 -8.67 38.55
N PRO A 91 -1.73 -8.35 37.41
CA PRO A 91 -0.98 -8.12 36.19
C PRO A 91 0.05 -7.02 36.46
N GLN A 92 1.31 -7.40 36.50
CA GLN A 92 2.41 -6.43 36.44
C GLN A 92 2.31 -5.78 35.08
N VAL A 93 2.11 -4.47 35.03
CA VAL A 93 2.38 -3.67 33.86
C VAL A 93 3.88 -3.83 33.64
N ILE A 94 4.25 -4.74 32.74
CA ILE A 94 5.62 -4.87 32.27
C ILE A 94 5.86 -3.62 31.43
N GLN A 95 6.59 -2.66 31.99
CA GLN A 95 7.25 -1.64 31.19
C GLN A 95 8.08 -2.40 30.16
N VAL A 96 7.82 -2.14 28.88
CA VAL A 96 8.70 -2.59 27.79
C VAL A 96 9.97 -1.78 27.96
N VAL A 97 10.90 -2.32 28.71
CA VAL A 97 12.26 -1.83 28.75
C VAL A 97 12.87 -2.30 27.44
N ASN A 98 13.38 -1.37 26.65
CA ASN A 98 14.23 -1.64 25.50
C ASN A 98 15.60 -2.08 26.03
N GLU A 99 15.65 -3.25 26.60
CA GLU A 99 16.86 -3.84 27.14
C GLU A 99 17.37 -4.86 26.16
N GLY A 100 18.66 -4.80 25.90
CA GLY A 100 19.37 -5.74 25.07
C GLY A 100 19.13 -7.18 25.53
N ASP A 101 19.39 -8.10 24.65
CA ASP A 101 19.32 -9.53 24.90
C ASP A 101 20.06 -9.89 26.21
N ILE A 102 19.35 -10.47 27.16
CA ILE A 102 19.90 -10.82 28.48
C ILE A 102 20.79 -12.07 28.44
N ASP A 103 20.61 -12.91 27.43
CA ASP A 103 21.44 -14.10 27.17
C ASP A 103 21.64 -14.29 25.65
N PRO A 104 22.62 -13.57 25.07
CA PRO A 104 22.92 -13.67 23.65
C PRO A 104 23.37 -15.06 23.21
N LEU A 105 23.92 -15.87 24.12
CA LEU A 105 24.33 -17.23 23.79
C LEU A 105 23.12 -18.15 23.63
N GLU A 106 22.18 -18.12 24.56
CA GLU A 106 20.93 -18.88 24.47
C GLU A 106 20.13 -18.48 23.22
N THR A 107 20.01 -17.17 22.96
CA THR A 107 19.34 -16.67 21.74
C THR A 107 19.99 -17.22 20.48
N LYS A 108 21.33 -17.26 20.42
CA LYS A 108 22.05 -17.82 19.29
C LYS A 108 21.79 -19.32 19.12
N GLU A 109 21.79 -20.09 20.19
CA GLU A 109 21.51 -21.53 20.17
C GLU A 109 20.09 -21.83 19.66
N TRP A 110 19.08 -21.04 20.07
CA TRP A 110 17.72 -21.15 19.55
C TRP A 110 17.65 -20.88 18.04
N LEU A 111 18.32 -19.83 17.55
CA LEU A 111 18.36 -19.48 16.13
C LEU A 111 19.11 -20.54 15.30
N GLU A 112 20.22 -21.06 15.80
CA GLU A 112 20.97 -22.14 15.13
C GLU A 112 20.15 -23.44 15.08
N SER A 113 19.42 -23.75 16.14
CA SER A 113 18.51 -24.90 16.20
C SER A 113 17.39 -24.80 15.17
N LEU A 114 16.79 -23.60 15.04
CA LEU A 114 15.77 -23.36 14.01
C LEU A 114 16.35 -23.49 12.60
N SER A 115 17.55 -22.95 12.37
CA SER A 115 18.25 -23.04 11.08
C SER A 115 18.52 -24.50 10.71
N ALA A 116 18.96 -25.31 11.66
CA ALA A 116 19.20 -26.75 11.44
C ALA A 116 17.90 -27.50 11.09
N VAL A 117 16.77 -27.12 11.68
CA VAL A 117 15.44 -27.69 11.33
C VAL A 117 15.06 -27.31 9.90
N ILE A 118 15.26 -26.06 9.51
CA ILE A 118 14.95 -25.59 8.14
C ILE A 118 15.79 -26.37 7.12
N GLU A 119 17.08 -26.50 7.36
CA GLU A 119 18.00 -27.22 6.46
C GLU A 119 17.70 -28.71 6.36
N ARG A 120 17.40 -29.37 7.47
CA ARG A 120 17.20 -30.83 7.51
C ARG A 120 15.79 -31.24 7.13
N ASP A 121 14.76 -30.57 7.68
CA ASP A 121 13.36 -31.02 7.65
C ASP A 121 12.47 -30.11 6.78
N GLY A 122 13.02 -28.96 6.32
CA GLY A 122 12.36 -28.01 5.45
C GLY A 122 11.36 -27.05 6.16
N ASP A 123 10.83 -26.12 5.37
CA ASP A 123 10.02 -24.99 5.84
C ASP A 123 8.75 -25.40 6.57
N ASN A 124 8.10 -26.49 6.14
CA ASN A 124 6.84 -26.97 6.76
C ASN A 124 7.05 -27.38 8.22
N ARG A 125 8.18 -28.02 8.52
CA ARG A 125 8.51 -28.44 9.89
C ARG A 125 8.86 -27.23 10.75
N ALA A 126 9.65 -26.31 10.24
CA ALA A 126 9.97 -25.04 10.93
C ALA A 126 8.71 -24.24 11.23
N HIS A 127 7.80 -24.11 10.25
CA HIS A 127 6.50 -23.44 10.44
C HIS A 127 5.69 -24.09 11.57
N HIS A 128 5.59 -25.43 11.59
CA HIS A 128 4.88 -26.15 12.64
C HIS A 128 5.47 -25.86 14.03
N LEU A 129 6.80 -25.93 14.16
CA LEU A 129 7.49 -25.68 15.44
C LEU A 129 7.27 -24.24 15.94
N ILE A 130 7.42 -23.24 15.06
CA ILE A 130 7.18 -21.85 15.42
C ILE A 130 5.75 -21.66 15.90
N LYS A 131 4.77 -22.26 15.21
CA LYS A 131 3.36 -22.21 15.60
C LYS A 131 3.11 -22.80 16.98
N GLU A 132 3.70 -23.96 17.28
CA GLU A 132 3.57 -24.61 18.60
C GLU A 132 4.26 -23.79 19.71
N LEU A 133 5.41 -23.16 19.43
CA LEU A 133 6.07 -22.26 20.37
C LEU A 133 5.21 -21.02 20.69
N ILE A 134 4.62 -20.42 19.66
CA ILE A 134 3.71 -19.28 19.83
C ILE A 134 2.49 -19.70 20.64
N ASN A 135 1.85 -20.82 20.31
CA ASN A 135 0.71 -21.36 21.06
C ASN A 135 1.07 -21.60 22.53
N LYS A 136 2.21 -22.22 22.81
CA LYS A 136 2.67 -22.45 24.17
C LYS A 136 2.88 -21.14 24.92
N ALA A 137 3.54 -20.17 24.32
CA ALA A 137 3.77 -18.86 24.92
C ALA A 137 2.44 -18.16 25.27
N TYR A 138 1.42 -18.20 24.39
CA TYR A 138 0.08 -17.69 24.70
C TYR A 138 -0.57 -18.42 25.87
N MET A 139 -0.46 -19.74 25.94
CA MET A 139 -1.04 -20.53 27.04
C MET A 139 -0.38 -20.23 28.37
N GLU A 140 0.91 -19.89 28.38
CA GLU A 140 1.66 -19.48 29.60
C GLU A 140 1.45 -17.99 29.93
N GLY A 141 0.65 -17.26 29.17
CA GLY A 141 0.35 -15.84 29.39
C GLY A 141 1.46 -14.88 29.03
N VAL A 142 2.40 -15.31 28.20
CA VAL A 142 3.44 -14.44 27.65
C VAL A 142 2.81 -13.46 26.68
N ASN A 143 3.07 -12.17 26.86
CA ASN A 143 2.67 -11.15 25.91
C ASN A 143 3.62 -11.19 24.70
N ILE A 144 3.19 -11.87 23.64
CA ILE A 144 3.98 -11.96 22.42
C ILE A 144 3.69 -10.71 21.60
N PRO A 145 4.71 -9.90 21.24
CA PRO A 145 4.51 -8.80 20.33
C PRO A 145 4.16 -9.36 18.95
N TYR A 146 2.86 -9.38 18.64
CA TYR A 146 2.39 -9.86 17.36
C TYR A 146 2.45 -8.74 16.33
N THR A 147 3.18 -8.96 15.25
CA THR A 147 3.12 -8.14 14.05
C THR A 147 2.91 -9.04 12.84
N GLN A 148 1.99 -8.65 11.95
CA GLN A 148 1.79 -9.33 10.66
C GLN A 148 2.84 -8.93 9.62
N ASN A 149 3.74 -8.04 9.99
CA ASN A 149 4.76 -7.51 9.12
C ASN A 149 6.02 -8.38 9.16
N THR A 150 6.62 -8.55 8.00
CA THR A 150 7.96 -9.12 7.86
C THR A 150 9.00 -7.99 7.80
N PRO A 151 10.31 -8.25 7.99
CA PRO A 151 11.34 -7.22 7.85
C PRO A 151 11.21 -6.41 6.56
N TYR A 152 11.69 -5.17 6.54
CA TYR A 152 11.58 -4.25 5.40
C TYR A 152 12.57 -4.61 4.27
N ILE A 153 12.49 -5.85 3.82
CA ILE A 153 13.30 -6.44 2.74
C ILE A 153 12.39 -7.13 1.71
N ASN A 154 12.97 -7.56 0.61
CA ASN A 154 12.25 -8.32 -0.40
C ASN A 154 11.79 -9.67 0.16
N THR A 155 10.58 -10.09 -0.21
CA THR A 155 10.02 -11.38 0.25
C THR A 155 10.72 -12.57 -0.38
N ILE A 156 11.13 -12.46 -1.66
CA ILE A 156 11.79 -13.54 -2.39
C ILE A 156 13.30 -13.42 -2.15
N PRO A 157 13.94 -14.44 -1.56
CA PRO A 157 15.40 -14.49 -1.45
C PRO A 157 16.07 -14.50 -2.83
N VAL A 158 17.25 -13.91 -2.95
CA VAL A 158 18.01 -13.84 -4.23
C VAL A 158 18.22 -15.22 -4.85
N SER A 159 18.44 -16.25 -4.04
CA SER A 159 18.61 -17.65 -4.48
C SER A 159 17.37 -18.26 -5.14
N GLU A 160 16.18 -17.73 -4.84
CA GLU A 160 14.91 -18.22 -5.36
C GLU A 160 14.35 -17.34 -6.50
N GLU A 161 15.03 -16.24 -6.82
CA GLU A 161 14.57 -15.32 -7.86
C GLU A 161 14.63 -15.98 -9.24
N LYS A 162 13.45 -16.05 -9.89
CA LYS A 162 13.38 -16.49 -11.28
C LYS A 162 13.99 -15.43 -12.18
N LYS A 163 14.99 -15.83 -12.97
CA LYS A 163 15.64 -14.92 -13.94
C LYS A 163 14.72 -14.61 -15.12
N SER A 164 14.69 -13.33 -15.51
CA SER A 164 14.00 -12.90 -16.73
C SER A 164 14.61 -13.56 -17.97
N THR A 165 13.74 -13.96 -18.91
CA THR A 165 14.14 -14.60 -20.17
C THR A 165 14.33 -13.60 -21.32
N GLY A 166 13.98 -12.32 -21.13
CA GLY A 166 14.06 -11.29 -22.16
C GLY A 166 15.46 -10.71 -22.35
N ASP A 167 15.66 -10.00 -23.47
CA ASP A 167 16.85 -9.17 -23.70
C ASP A 167 16.70 -7.84 -22.96
N GLN A 168 17.37 -7.74 -21.83
CA GLN A 168 17.29 -6.56 -20.96
C GLN A 168 17.81 -5.27 -21.61
N ASN A 169 18.67 -5.35 -22.62
CA ASN A 169 19.15 -4.16 -23.35
C ASN A 169 18.05 -3.62 -24.27
N ILE A 170 17.37 -4.49 -24.99
CA ILE A 170 16.24 -4.13 -25.86
C ILE A 170 15.09 -3.60 -24.99
N GLU A 171 14.71 -4.31 -23.95
CA GLU A 171 13.62 -3.91 -23.05
C GLU A 171 13.89 -2.55 -22.39
N ARG A 172 15.14 -2.31 -21.94
CA ARG A 172 15.53 -1.01 -21.40
C ARG A 172 15.37 0.12 -22.42
N ARG A 173 15.73 -0.11 -23.68
CA ARG A 173 15.54 0.88 -24.74
C ARG A 173 14.06 1.14 -25.01
N ILE A 174 13.25 0.11 -25.13
CA ILE A 174 11.79 0.22 -25.32
C ILE A 174 11.17 1.01 -24.16
N ARG A 175 11.45 0.63 -22.92
CA ARG A 175 10.95 1.31 -21.72
C ARG A 175 11.38 2.79 -21.67
N SER A 176 12.61 3.10 -22.08
CA SER A 176 13.10 4.48 -22.15
C SER A 176 12.33 5.29 -23.20
N LEU A 177 12.04 4.71 -24.36
CA LEU A 177 11.24 5.36 -25.41
C LEU A 177 9.79 5.57 -24.96
N ILE A 178 9.18 4.59 -24.30
CA ILE A 178 7.82 4.72 -23.75
C ILE A 178 7.77 5.85 -22.71
N ARG A 179 8.72 5.89 -21.79
CA ARG A 179 8.79 6.96 -20.77
C ARG A 179 8.97 8.33 -21.38
N TRP A 180 9.84 8.43 -22.39
CA TRP A 180 10.06 9.67 -23.14
C TRP A 180 8.77 10.14 -23.84
N ASN A 181 8.11 9.26 -24.59
CA ASN A 181 6.90 9.59 -25.33
C ASN A 181 5.75 9.98 -24.37
N ALA A 182 5.61 9.28 -23.25
CA ALA A 182 4.63 9.63 -22.23
C ALA A 182 4.87 11.03 -21.66
N ALA A 183 6.12 11.34 -21.31
CA ALA A 183 6.50 12.66 -20.82
C ALA A 183 6.30 13.74 -21.89
N ALA A 184 6.75 13.49 -23.11
CA ALA A 184 6.61 14.42 -24.24
C ALA A 184 5.13 14.72 -24.53
N MET A 185 4.25 13.71 -24.53
CA MET A 185 2.82 13.87 -24.73
C MET A 185 2.20 14.79 -23.69
N VAL A 186 2.48 14.57 -22.40
CA VAL A 186 1.96 15.40 -21.30
C VAL A 186 2.50 16.84 -21.39
N VAL A 187 3.80 17.00 -21.63
CA VAL A 187 4.42 18.34 -21.74
C VAL A 187 3.91 19.10 -22.96
N ARG A 188 3.74 18.44 -24.11
CA ARG A 188 3.17 19.06 -25.32
C ARG A 188 1.73 19.49 -25.11
N ALA A 189 0.92 18.65 -24.46
CA ALA A 189 -0.46 19.00 -24.11
C ALA A 189 -0.53 20.23 -23.22
N ASN A 190 0.27 20.28 -22.15
CA ASN A 190 0.32 21.42 -21.22
C ASN A 190 0.84 22.69 -21.85
N LYS A 191 1.78 22.62 -22.82
CA LYS A 191 2.22 23.81 -23.56
C LYS A 191 1.14 24.41 -24.46
N ARG A 192 0.27 23.57 -25.02
CA ARG A 192 -0.85 24.04 -25.87
C ARG A 192 -2.05 24.50 -25.04
N PHE A 193 -2.30 23.81 -23.95
CA PHE A 193 -3.44 24.04 -23.07
C PHE A 193 -2.97 23.95 -21.61
N PRO A 194 -2.48 25.08 -21.02
CA PRO A 194 -1.83 25.05 -19.70
C PRO A 194 -2.69 24.48 -18.58
N GLU A 195 -4.01 24.59 -18.67
CA GLU A 195 -4.97 24.08 -17.69
C GLU A 195 -5.35 22.61 -17.89
N LEU A 196 -4.89 21.98 -18.97
CA LEU A 196 -5.30 20.63 -19.30
C LEU A 196 -4.74 19.61 -18.29
N GLY A 197 -3.56 19.88 -17.75
CA GLY A 197 -2.89 19.02 -16.79
C GLY A 197 -2.42 17.70 -17.42
N GLY A 198 -2.28 16.70 -16.58
CA GLY A 198 -1.86 15.36 -16.93
C GLY A 198 -0.84 14.83 -15.92
N HIS A 199 -0.99 13.58 -15.53
CA HIS A 199 -0.13 12.94 -14.55
C HIS A 199 0.94 12.11 -15.24
N ILE A 200 2.20 12.34 -14.92
CA ILE A 200 3.33 11.52 -15.39
C ILE A 200 4.02 10.78 -14.24
N GLY A 201 3.91 11.27 -13.01
CA GLY A 201 4.58 10.70 -11.83
C GLY A 201 4.20 9.24 -11.58
N THR A 202 2.94 8.91 -11.65
CA THR A 202 2.43 7.54 -11.46
C THR A 202 3.02 6.58 -12.50
N PHE A 203 2.95 6.95 -13.79
CA PHE A 203 3.55 6.10 -14.82
C PHE A 203 5.08 6.05 -14.70
N ALA A 204 5.75 7.16 -14.38
CA ALA A 204 7.21 7.20 -14.23
C ALA A 204 7.68 6.21 -13.13
N SER A 205 6.93 6.06 -12.04
CA SER A 205 7.23 5.10 -10.99
C SER A 205 6.85 3.65 -11.37
N ALA A 206 5.75 3.45 -12.12
CA ALA A 206 5.21 2.14 -12.47
C ALA A 206 5.71 1.60 -13.83
N ALA A 207 6.52 2.35 -14.58
CA ALA A 207 6.90 1.99 -15.95
C ALA A 207 7.50 0.59 -16.06
N THR A 208 8.36 0.18 -15.13
CA THR A 208 8.96 -1.16 -15.11
C THR A 208 7.93 -2.24 -14.80
N LEU A 209 6.98 -1.95 -13.92
CA LEU A 209 5.89 -2.87 -13.56
C LEU A 209 5.05 -3.22 -14.79
N TYR A 210 4.65 -2.22 -15.57
CA TYR A 210 3.89 -2.42 -16.79
C TYR A 210 4.72 -3.07 -17.90
N ASP A 211 5.97 -2.66 -18.05
CA ASP A 211 6.85 -3.19 -19.09
C ASP A 211 7.07 -4.70 -18.93
N VAL A 212 7.42 -5.13 -17.72
CA VAL A 212 7.59 -6.56 -17.41
C VAL A 212 6.26 -7.31 -17.56
N GLY A 213 5.15 -6.74 -17.11
CA GLY A 213 3.82 -7.35 -17.23
C GLY A 213 3.42 -7.60 -18.68
N ILE A 214 3.53 -6.57 -19.53
CA ILE A 214 3.15 -6.64 -20.94
C ILE A 214 4.10 -7.54 -21.73
N ASN A 215 5.40 -7.51 -21.44
CA ASN A 215 6.38 -8.27 -22.21
C ASN A 215 6.37 -9.77 -21.87
N HIS A 216 6.03 -10.16 -20.61
CA HIS A 216 6.29 -11.52 -20.13
C HIS A 216 5.07 -12.23 -19.51
N PHE A 217 4.06 -11.50 -19.01
CA PHE A 217 3.02 -12.12 -18.18
C PHE A 217 1.59 -11.94 -18.70
N PHE A 218 1.25 -10.77 -19.26
CA PHE A 218 -0.12 -10.54 -19.72
C PHE A 218 -0.37 -11.26 -21.04
N ARG A 219 -1.28 -12.22 -21.01
CA ARG A 219 -1.59 -13.04 -22.17
C ARG A 219 -2.80 -12.45 -22.93
N ALA A 220 -2.56 -12.07 -24.16
CA ALA A 220 -3.61 -11.52 -25.02
C ALA A 220 -4.66 -12.57 -25.40
N LYS A 221 -5.86 -12.11 -25.72
CA LYS A 221 -6.92 -12.95 -26.28
C LYS A 221 -6.48 -13.57 -27.61
N SER A 222 -6.80 -14.84 -27.80
CA SER A 222 -6.58 -15.59 -29.04
C SER A 222 -7.78 -16.49 -29.33
N ASN A 223 -7.73 -17.22 -30.44
CA ASN A 223 -8.78 -18.21 -30.78
C ASN A 223 -8.91 -19.36 -29.78
N LYS A 224 -7.88 -19.59 -28.96
CA LYS A 224 -7.81 -20.71 -27.99
C LYS A 224 -7.77 -20.25 -26.53
N PHE A 225 -7.70 -18.95 -26.28
CA PHE A 225 -7.51 -18.39 -24.94
C PHE A 225 -8.27 -17.07 -24.83
N GLY A 226 -9.07 -16.92 -23.78
CA GLY A 226 -9.93 -15.74 -23.59
C GLY A 226 -9.20 -14.46 -23.23
N GLY A 227 -7.89 -14.52 -22.93
CA GLY A 227 -7.05 -13.40 -22.52
C GLY A 227 -7.13 -13.09 -21.04
N ASP A 228 -6.00 -12.66 -20.46
CA ASP A 228 -5.97 -12.11 -19.11
C ASP A 228 -6.67 -10.74 -19.10
N LEU A 229 -7.11 -10.31 -17.93
CA LEU A 229 -7.79 -9.04 -17.73
C LEU A 229 -6.87 -8.12 -16.92
N VAL A 230 -6.70 -6.87 -17.36
CA VAL A 230 -5.79 -5.92 -16.71
C VAL A 230 -6.52 -4.62 -16.39
N TYR A 231 -6.61 -4.31 -15.11
CA TYR A 231 -7.05 -3.02 -14.60
C TYR A 231 -5.84 -2.09 -14.50
N PHE A 232 -5.66 -1.25 -15.49
CA PHE A 232 -4.58 -0.26 -15.50
C PHE A 232 -4.91 0.88 -14.55
N GLN A 233 -3.96 1.28 -13.70
CA GLN A 233 -4.17 2.44 -12.84
C GLN A 233 -4.47 3.69 -13.67
N GLY A 234 -5.51 4.43 -13.31
CA GLY A 234 -6.02 5.55 -14.10
C GLY A 234 -4.97 6.56 -14.51
N HIS A 235 -4.15 7.00 -13.56
CA HIS A 235 -3.08 7.99 -13.78
C HIS A 235 -1.89 7.47 -14.60
N SER A 236 -1.83 6.16 -14.90
CA SER A 236 -0.81 5.56 -15.77
C SER A 236 -1.18 5.57 -17.26
N ALA A 237 -2.37 6.05 -17.64
CA ALA A 237 -2.84 6.10 -19.02
C ALA A 237 -1.83 6.68 -20.03
N PRO A 238 -1.06 7.76 -19.73
CA PRO A 238 -0.05 8.28 -20.64
C PRO A 238 0.97 7.24 -21.10
N GLY A 239 1.39 6.34 -20.21
CA GLY A 239 2.32 5.27 -20.55
C GLY A 239 1.72 4.22 -21.49
N MET A 240 0.44 3.91 -21.32
CA MET A 240 -0.27 2.97 -22.19
C MET A 240 -0.43 3.56 -23.61
N TYR A 241 -0.77 4.84 -23.71
CA TYR A 241 -0.84 5.51 -25.01
C TYR A 241 0.53 5.60 -25.71
N ALA A 242 1.58 5.92 -24.93
CA ALA A 242 2.95 5.96 -25.46
C ALA A 242 3.41 4.60 -25.97
N ARG A 243 3.07 3.51 -25.28
CA ARG A 243 3.35 2.16 -25.75
C ARG A 243 2.55 1.82 -27.00
N ALA A 244 1.25 2.07 -27.01
CA ALA A 244 0.40 1.82 -28.16
C ALA A 244 0.84 2.60 -29.42
N PHE A 245 1.41 3.79 -29.24
CA PHE A 245 2.04 4.54 -30.32
C PHE A 245 3.26 3.82 -30.89
N LEU A 246 4.16 3.30 -30.06
CA LEU A 246 5.32 2.52 -30.52
C LEU A 246 4.90 1.21 -31.20
N GLU A 247 3.77 0.64 -30.82
CA GLU A 247 3.17 -0.56 -31.44
C GLU A 247 2.40 -0.24 -32.74
N GLY A 248 2.33 1.03 -33.16
CA GLY A 248 1.61 1.46 -34.36
C GLY A 248 0.08 1.44 -34.22
N ARG A 249 -0.47 1.28 -33.02
CA ARG A 249 -1.91 1.29 -32.71
C ARG A 249 -2.49 2.70 -32.58
N LEU A 250 -1.65 3.67 -32.25
CA LEU A 250 -1.95 5.09 -32.19
C LEU A 250 -0.97 5.87 -33.06
N ASN A 251 -1.39 7.03 -33.54
CA ASN A 251 -0.55 7.93 -34.32
C ASN A 251 -0.24 9.22 -33.55
N GLU A 252 0.68 10.03 -34.05
CA GLU A 252 1.14 11.26 -33.39
C GLU A 252 -0.02 12.25 -33.18
N LYS A 253 -0.93 12.39 -34.16
CA LYS A 253 -2.07 13.29 -34.05
C LYS A 253 -2.99 12.89 -32.89
N GLN A 254 -3.16 11.59 -32.64
CA GLN A 254 -3.94 11.10 -31.49
C GLN A 254 -3.22 11.43 -30.18
N LEU A 255 -1.89 11.26 -30.09
CA LEU A 255 -1.13 11.64 -28.91
C LEU A 255 -1.19 13.16 -28.65
N ASP A 256 -1.18 13.98 -29.68
CA ASP A 256 -1.33 15.42 -29.58
C ASP A 256 -2.70 15.86 -29.06
N ASN A 257 -3.71 15.00 -29.17
CA ASN A 257 -5.06 15.18 -28.64
C ASN A 257 -5.26 14.47 -27.29
N PHE A 258 -4.20 14.26 -26.51
CA PHE A 258 -4.30 13.74 -25.16
C PHE A 258 -5.15 14.64 -24.27
N ARG A 259 -6.07 14.02 -23.52
CA ARG A 259 -7.05 14.69 -22.64
C ARG A 259 -8.04 15.63 -23.38
N GLN A 260 -8.30 15.35 -24.66
CA GLN A 260 -9.26 16.08 -25.46
C GLN A 260 -10.36 15.13 -25.97
N GLU A 261 -10.89 14.33 -25.10
CA GLU A 261 -11.88 13.30 -25.38
C GLU A 261 -13.20 13.80 -25.97
N VAL A 262 -13.51 15.07 -25.79
CA VAL A 262 -14.69 15.73 -26.40
C VAL A 262 -14.50 16.02 -27.90
N LYS A 263 -13.26 15.92 -28.40
CA LYS A 263 -12.93 16.12 -29.81
C LYS A 263 -12.88 14.77 -30.54
N PRO A 264 -13.33 14.70 -31.82
CA PRO A 264 -13.15 13.48 -32.62
C PRO A 264 -11.68 13.04 -32.66
N GLY A 265 -11.39 11.78 -32.27
CA GLY A 265 -10.05 11.22 -32.23
C GLY A 265 -9.19 11.70 -31.05
N GLY A 266 -9.79 12.36 -30.05
CA GLY A 266 -9.12 12.68 -28.80
C GLY A 266 -8.87 11.44 -27.95
N LEU A 267 -7.76 11.42 -27.20
CA LEU A 267 -7.49 10.38 -26.23
C LEU A 267 -8.13 10.74 -24.88
N SER A 268 -8.78 9.77 -24.26
CA SER A 268 -9.37 9.97 -22.94
C SER A 268 -8.32 10.27 -21.89
N SER A 269 -8.69 11.11 -20.91
CA SER A 269 -7.82 11.48 -19.79
C SER A 269 -7.37 10.28 -18.99
N TYR A 270 -8.25 9.27 -18.88
CA TYR A 270 -8.08 8.06 -18.09
C TYR A 270 -8.70 6.86 -18.84
N PRO A 271 -8.46 5.62 -18.40
CA PRO A 271 -9.13 4.45 -18.95
C PRO A 271 -10.65 4.63 -18.96
N HIS A 272 -11.23 4.72 -20.15
CA HIS A 272 -12.66 4.98 -20.35
C HIS A 272 -13.22 4.13 -21.50
N PRO A 273 -13.84 2.98 -21.20
CA PRO A 273 -14.33 2.04 -22.22
C PRO A 273 -15.39 2.63 -23.17
N TRP A 274 -16.19 3.59 -22.74
CA TRP A 274 -17.21 4.20 -23.58
C TRP A 274 -16.62 5.18 -24.61
N LEU A 275 -15.57 5.91 -24.22
CA LEU A 275 -14.89 6.84 -25.12
C LEU A 275 -13.92 6.12 -26.06
N MET A 276 -13.31 5.05 -25.59
CA MET A 276 -12.33 4.26 -26.34
C MET A 276 -12.60 2.75 -26.20
N PRO A 277 -13.73 2.23 -26.76
CA PRO A 277 -14.21 0.86 -26.53
C PRO A 277 -13.27 -0.22 -27.09
N ASN A 278 -12.50 0.09 -28.12
CA ASN A 278 -11.51 -0.82 -28.72
C ASN A 278 -10.12 -0.73 -28.05
N PHE A 279 -9.96 0.10 -27.03
CA PHE A 279 -8.69 0.32 -26.35
C PHE A 279 -8.76 -0.05 -24.87
N TRP A 280 -9.76 0.45 -24.15
CA TRP A 280 -9.93 0.21 -22.71
C TRP A 280 -11.03 -0.81 -22.43
N GLN A 281 -10.72 -1.77 -21.54
CA GLN A 281 -11.71 -2.76 -21.09
C GLN A 281 -12.42 -2.31 -19.81
N PHE A 282 -11.73 -1.62 -18.91
CA PHE A 282 -12.24 -1.27 -17.60
C PHE A 282 -12.04 0.22 -17.28
N PRO A 283 -13.02 0.88 -16.63
CA PRO A 283 -12.85 2.21 -16.10
C PRO A 283 -12.12 2.13 -14.75
N THR A 284 -11.03 2.89 -14.59
CA THR A 284 -10.19 2.84 -13.39
C THR A 284 -9.84 4.23 -12.84
N VAL A 285 -10.57 5.27 -13.26
CA VAL A 285 -10.30 6.63 -12.83
C VAL A 285 -10.74 6.92 -11.40
N SER A 286 -11.87 6.35 -10.97
CA SER A 286 -12.32 6.49 -9.59
C SER A 286 -11.47 5.63 -8.68
N MET A 287 -10.62 6.29 -7.90
CA MET A 287 -9.75 5.61 -6.93
C MET A 287 -10.61 4.83 -5.93
N GLY A 288 -10.17 3.62 -5.61
CA GLY A 288 -10.90 2.68 -4.75
C GLY A 288 -11.87 1.76 -5.49
N LEU A 289 -12.48 2.18 -6.60
CA LEU A 289 -13.40 1.33 -7.35
C LEU A 289 -12.67 0.28 -8.22
N GLY A 290 -11.50 0.60 -8.75
CA GLY A 290 -10.68 -0.34 -9.53
C GLY A 290 -10.38 -1.63 -8.78
N PRO A 291 -9.81 -1.58 -7.56
CA PRO A 291 -9.56 -2.75 -6.73
C PRO A 291 -10.80 -3.59 -6.48
N MET A 292 -11.90 -2.96 -6.08
CA MET A 292 -13.16 -3.64 -5.79
C MET A 292 -13.74 -4.32 -7.04
N LEU A 293 -13.74 -3.64 -8.17
CA LEU A 293 -14.22 -4.20 -9.44
C LEU A 293 -13.35 -5.38 -9.89
N ALA A 294 -12.04 -5.33 -9.71
CA ALA A 294 -11.14 -6.43 -10.02
C ALA A 294 -11.42 -7.68 -9.17
N ILE A 295 -11.73 -7.50 -7.88
CA ILE A 295 -12.15 -8.59 -6.98
C ILE A 295 -13.45 -9.22 -7.51
N TYR A 296 -14.47 -8.42 -7.79
CA TYR A 296 -15.74 -8.93 -8.32
C TYR A 296 -15.59 -9.58 -9.70
N GLN A 297 -14.71 -9.05 -10.56
CA GLN A 297 -14.41 -9.67 -11.85
C GLN A 297 -13.78 -11.06 -11.68
N ALA A 298 -12.77 -11.17 -10.82
CA ALA A 298 -12.12 -12.45 -10.53
C ALA A 298 -13.10 -13.47 -9.94
N ARG A 299 -13.94 -13.02 -9.00
CA ARG A 299 -15.01 -13.81 -8.40
C ARG A 299 -16.02 -14.29 -9.43
N TYR A 300 -16.48 -13.40 -10.28
CA TYR A 300 -17.45 -13.74 -11.33
C TYR A 300 -16.89 -14.74 -12.34
N MET A 301 -15.61 -14.61 -12.70
CA MET A 301 -14.96 -15.61 -13.55
C MET A 301 -14.95 -17.00 -12.90
N LYS A 302 -14.57 -17.11 -11.61
CA LYS A 302 -14.64 -18.39 -10.87
C LYS A 302 -16.06 -18.93 -10.78
N TYR A 303 -17.05 -18.06 -10.57
CA TYR A 303 -18.46 -18.46 -10.58
C TYR A 303 -18.85 -19.08 -11.92
N LEU A 304 -18.51 -18.45 -13.05
CA LEU A 304 -18.83 -18.97 -14.38
C LEU A 304 -18.13 -20.32 -14.65
N ILE A 305 -16.87 -20.47 -14.23
CA ILE A 305 -16.11 -21.73 -14.33
C ILE A 305 -16.78 -22.82 -13.49
N ASN A 306 -17.10 -22.54 -12.23
CA ASN A 306 -17.72 -23.50 -11.32
C ASN A 306 -19.12 -23.92 -11.75
N ARG A 307 -19.83 -23.05 -12.50
CA ARG A 307 -21.13 -23.37 -13.12
C ARG A 307 -20.99 -24.12 -14.46
N GLY A 308 -19.76 -24.34 -14.94
CA GLY A 308 -19.53 -24.95 -16.26
C GLY A 308 -19.95 -24.08 -17.45
N LEU A 309 -20.17 -22.77 -17.25
CA LEU A 309 -20.58 -21.84 -18.29
C LEU A 309 -19.40 -21.39 -19.16
N ILE A 310 -18.20 -21.39 -18.62
CA ILE A 310 -16.95 -21.17 -19.35
C ILE A 310 -15.92 -22.21 -18.91
N LYS A 311 -14.97 -22.49 -19.81
CA LYS A 311 -13.84 -23.38 -19.52
C LYS A 311 -12.83 -22.66 -18.62
N ASP A 312 -12.23 -23.39 -17.68
CA ASP A 312 -11.07 -22.89 -16.96
C ASP A 312 -9.83 -22.91 -17.87
N GLU A 313 -9.37 -21.75 -18.26
CA GLU A 313 -8.17 -21.52 -19.06
C GLU A 313 -7.00 -20.99 -18.23
N GLY A 314 -7.15 -20.92 -16.91
CA GLY A 314 -6.16 -20.32 -16.02
C GLY A 314 -5.92 -18.83 -16.25
N ARG A 315 -6.98 -18.10 -16.65
CA ARG A 315 -6.93 -16.65 -16.88
C ARG A 315 -6.71 -15.90 -15.57
N LYS A 316 -5.92 -14.86 -15.59
CA LYS A 316 -5.65 -14.00 -14.44
C LYS A 316 -6.33 -12.63 -14.59
N VAL A 317 -6.66 -12.05 -13.46
CA VAL A 317 -7.09 -10.64 -13.32
C VAL A 317 -5.96 -9.89 -12.61
N TRP A 318 -5.35 -8.94 -13.30
CA TRP A 318 -4.30 -8.09 -12.77
C TRP A 318 -4.88 -6.71 -12.46
N ALA A 319 -4.63 -6.16 -11.28
CA ALA A 319 -5.04 -4.82 -10.95
C ALA A 319 -3.83 -3.99 -10.46
N PHE A 320 -3.59 -2.87 -11.13
CA PHE A 320 -2.52 -1.93 -10.80
C PHE A 320 -3.08 -0.79 -9.99
N LEU A 321 -2.54 -0.62 -8.79
CA LEU A 321 -3.05 0.26 -7.75
C LEU A 321 -1.94 1.17 -7.25
N GLY A 322 -2.30 2.34 -6.71
CA GLY A 322 -1.39 3.22 -6.00
C GLY A 322 -1.49 3.02 -4.49
N ASP A 323 -0.42 3.33 -3.76
CA ASP A 323 -0.42 3.35 -2.30
C ASP A 323 -1.43 4.39 -1.75
N GLY A 324 -1.53 5.56 -2.36
CA GLY A 324 -2.55 6.55 -2.03
C GLY A 324 -3.98 6.10 -2.36
N GLU A 325 -4.17 5.29 -3.40
CA GLU A 325 -5.47 4.69 -3.73
C GLU A 325 -5.93 3.68 -2.67
N MET A 326 -4.99 3.06 -1.97
CA MET A 326 -5.32 2.09 -0.91
C MET A 326 -5.84 2.75 0.37
N ASP A 327 -5.78 4.09 0.49
CA ASP A 327 -6.43 4.82 1.58
C ASP A 327 -7.94 4.95 1.42
N GLU A 328 -8.46 4.76 0.20
CA GLU A 328 -9.89 4.78 -0.05
C GLU A 328 -10.56 3.56 0.62
N PRO A 329 -11.65 3.77 1.38
CA PRO A 329 -12.34 2.66 2.07
C PRO A 329 -12.75 1.53 1.12
N GLU A 330 -13.11 1.85 -0.11
CA GLU A 330 -13.50 0.90 -1.15
C GLU A 330 -12.35 -0.01 -1.55
N SER A 331 -11.11 0.49 -1.55
CA SER A 331 -9.92 -0.29 -1.92
C SER A 331 -9.73 -1.49 -0.99
N LEU A 332 -9.94 -1.31 0.31
CA LEU A 332 -9.80 -2.34 1.32
C LEU A 332 -11.11 -3.09 1.63
N GLY A 333 -12.24 -2.54 1.21
CA GLY A 333 -13.56 -3.03 1.61
C GLY A 333 -13.87 -4.48 1.21
N ALA A 334 -13.28 -4.97 0.12
CA ALA A 334 -13.54 -6.31 -0.41
C ALA A 334 -12.35 -7.28 -0.32
N ILE A 335 -11.22 -6.90 0.27
CA ILE A 335 -10.03 -7.78 0.34
C ILE A 335 -10.30 -9.06 1.14
N GLY A 336 -11.06 -8.97 2.24
CA GLY A 336 -11.47 -10.14 3.01
C GLY A 336 -12.37 -11.10 2.23
N LEU A 337 -13.20 -10.61 1.29
CA LEU A 337 -14.00 -11.44 0.39
C LEU A 337 -13.10 -12.23 -0.55
N ALA A 338 -12.11 -11.56 -1.16
CA ALA A 338 -11.18 -12.20 -2.10
C ALA A 338 -10.43 -13.38 -1.46
N ALA A 339 -9.93 -13.20 -0.24
CA ALA A 339 -9.23 -14.25 0.50
C ALA A 339 -10.17 -15.40 0.89
N ARG A 340 -11.36 -15.10 1.43
CA ARG A 340 -12.35 -16.11 1.83
C ARG A 340 -12.78 -17.00 0.65
N GLU A 341 -12.94 -16.42 -0.54
CA GLU A 341 -13.30 -17.15 -1.75
C GLU A 341 -12.08 -17.71 -2.51
N LYS A 342 -10.87 -17.55 -1.94
CA LYS A 342 -9.63 -18.08 -2.51
C LYS A 342 -9.43 -17.71 -3.97
N LEU A 343 -9.53 -16.42 -4.27
CA LEU A 343 -9.43 -15.90 -5.63
C LEU A 343 -7.99 -15.90 -6.14
N ASP A 344 -7.39 -17.07 -6.32
CA ASP A 344 -6.02 -17.24 -6.82
C ASP A 344 -5.82 -16.85 -8.29
N ASN A 345 -6.90 -16.48 -8.96
CA ASN A 345 -6.88 -15.84 -10.28
C ASN A 345 -6.75 -14.32 -10.24
N LEU A 346 -6.64 -13.71 -9.04
CA LEU A 346 -6.51 -12.27 -8.83
C LEU A 346 -5.08 -11.92 -8.35
N ILE A 347 -4.50 -10.89 -8.95
CA ILE A 347 -3.18 -10.36 -8.58
C ILE A 347 -3.29 -8.83 -8.47
N PHE A 348 -3.02 -8.30 -7.29
CA PHE A 348 -2.85 -6.86 -7.08
C PHE A 348 -1.37 -6.47 -7.17
N VAL A 349 -1.09 -5.42 -7.92
CA VAL A 349 0.22 -4.80 -8.02
C VAL A 349 0.13 -3.40 -7.45
N VAL A 350 0.52 -3.24 -6.18
CA VAL A 350 0.48 -1.95 -5.49
C VAL A 350 1.79 -1.21 -5.69
N ASN A 351 1.73 -0.10 -6.41
CA ASN A 351 2.87 0.78 -6.67
C ASN A 351 3.05 1.75 -5.51
N CYS A 352 3.90 1.39 -4.55
CA CYS A 352 4.22 2.21 -3.39
C CYS A 352 5.31 3.23 -3.74
N ASN A 353 4.91 4.31 -4.40
CA ASN A 353 5.81 5.42 -4.74
C ASN A 353 5.94 6.47 -3.63
N LEU A 354 5.23 6.29 -2.52
CA LEU A 354 5.19 7.16 -1.34
C LEU A 354 4.67 8.57 -1.63
N GLN A 355 3.85 8.73 -2.68
CA GLN A 355 3.30 10.02 -3.11
C GLN A 355 1.77 9.94 -3.19
N ARG A 356 1.10 11.00 -2.73
CA ARG A 356 -0.32 11.24 -2.92
C ARG A 356 -0.53 12.48 -3.79
N LEU A 357 -1.76 12.69 -4.27
CA LEU A 357 -2.09 13.89 -5.06
C LEU A 357 -1.97 15.16 -4.22
N ASP A 358 -2.31 15.10 -2.96
CA ASP A 358 -2.36 16.18 -1.98
C ASP A 358 -1.11 16.29 -1.10
N GLY A 359 -0.08 15.47 -1.36
CA GLY A 359 1.17 15.54 -0.62
C GLY A 359 1.86 14.20 -0.39
N PRO A 360 2.85 14.15 0.49
CA PRO A 360 3.52 12.90 0.84
C PRO A 360 2.59 12.00 1.66
N VAL A 361 2.79 10.69 1.54
CA VAL A 361 2.21 9.71 2.45
C VAL A 361 2.64 10.03 3.88
N ARG A 362 1.82 9.74 4.87
CA ARG A 362 2.00 10.13 6.29
C ARG A 362 3.45 10.02 6.76
N GLY A 363 4.02 11.15 7.22
CA GLY A 363 5.46 11.32 7.43
C GLY A 363 6.11 10.37 8.45
N ASN A 364 5.35 9.83 9.40
CA ASN A 364 5.84 8.93 10.47
C ASN A 364 5.42 7.48 10.28
N GLY A 365 4.76 7.14 9.16
CA GLY A 365 4.33 5.79 8.83
C GLY A 365 5.28 5.07 7.90
N LYS A 366 4.96 3.79 7.66
CA LYS A 366 5.57 2.92 6.65
C LYS A 366 4.44 2.24 5.88
N ILE A 367 3.97 2.87 4.83
CA ILE A 367 2.78 2.44 4.08
C ILE A 367 2.90 0.99 3.57
N ILE A 368 4.09 0.57 3.16
CA ILE A 368 4.33 -0.81 2.71
C ILE A 368 4.05 -1.80 3.85
N GLN A 369 4.46 -1.48 5.07
CA GLN A 369 4.22 -2.32 6.25
C GLN A 369 2.74 -2.29 6.67
N GLU A 370 2.09 -1.14 6.62
CA GLU A 370 0.66 -0.99 6.90
C GLU A 370 -0.18 -1.84 5.94
N LEU A 371 0.13 -1.75 4.64
CA LEU A 371 -0.56 -2.54 3.62
C LEU A 371 -0.22 -4.04 3.73
N GLU A 372 1.04 -4.40 3.99
CA GLU A 372 1.41 -5.79 4.24
C GLU A 372 0.57 -6.38 5.37
N GLY A 373 0.47 -5.67 6.51
CA GLY A 373 -0.33 -6.10 7.66
C GLY A 373 -1.80 -6.28 7.30
N SER A 374 -2.38 -5.33 6.57
CA SER A 374 -3.79 -5.36 6.15
C SER A 374 -4.09 -6.55 5.22
N PHE A 375 -3.27 -6.75 4.20
CA PHE A 375 -3.46 -7.84 3.23
C PHE A 375 -3.20 -9.22 3.85
N ARG A 376 -2.12 -9.38 4.62
CA ARG A 376 -1.85 -10.64 5.34
C ARG A 376 -2.94 -10.97 6.33
N GLY A 377 -3.42 -9.97 7.09
CA GLY A 377 -4.54 -10.14 8.03
C GLY A 377 -5.84 -10.55 7.35
N ALA A 378 -6.05 -10.11 6.13
CA ALA A 378 -7.17 -10.55 5.31
C ALA A 378 -6.98 -11.94 4.67
N GLY A 379 -5.78 -12.55 4.75
CA GLY A 379 -5.48 -13.87 4.19
C GLY A 379 -4.90 -13.87 2.78
N TRP A 380 -4.33 -12.76 2.33
CA TRP A 380 -3.62 -12.66 1.04
C TRP A 380 -2.18 -13.15 1.16
N ASN A 381 -1.65 -13.67 0.05
CA ASN A 381 -0.23 -13.89 -0.13
C ASN A 381 0.44 -12.59 -0.55
N VAL A 382 1.33 -12.05 0.27
CA VAL A 382 1.98 -10.76 0.04
C VAL A 382 3.43 -10.93 -0.36
N ILE A 383 3.82 -10.36 -1.50
CA ILE A 383 5.19 -10.34 -2.02
C ILE A 383 5.69 -8.90 -2.03
N LYS A 384 6.65 -8.59 -1.18
CA LYS A 384 7.31 -7.28 -1.15
C LYS A 384 8.48 -7.24 -2.13
N VAL A 385 8.55 -6.14 -2.90
CA VAL A 385 9.65 -5.83 -3.82
C VAL A 385 10.13 -4.41 -3.51
N ILE A 386 11.03 -4.28 -2.55
CA ILE A 386 11.46 -2.98 -2.02
C ILE A 386 12.80 -2.56 -2.61
N TRP A 387 13.76 -3.47 -2.61
CA TRP A 387 15.15 -3.21 -2.96
C TRP A 387 15.51 -3.82 -4.30
N GLY A 388 16.20 -3.05 -5.15
CA GLY A 388 16.73 -3.54 -6.41
C GLY A 388 18.00 -4.36 -6.24
N SER A 389 18.45 -5.00 -7.32
CA SER A 389 19.57 -5.94 -7.30
C SER A 389 20.91 -5.36 -6.82
N TYR A 390 21.10 -4.05 -6.90
CA TYR A 390 22.31 -3.41 -6.36
C TYR A 390 22.40 -3.46 -4.82
N TRP A 391 21.28 -3.71 -4.13
CA TRP A 391 21.24 -3.92 -2.67
C TRP A 391 21.63 -5.33 -2.26
N ASP A 392 21.54 -6.32 -3.16
CA ASP A 392 21.77 -7.73 -2.83
C ASP A 392 23.16 -7.98 -2.23
N PRO A 393 24.28 -7.42 -2.79
CA PRO A 393 25.58 -7.60 -2.18
C PRO A 393 25.71 -6.96 -0.80
N LEU A 394 25.03 -5.85 -0.55
CA LEU A 394 25.04 -5.18 0.76
C LEU A 394 24.28 -6.02 1.79
N LEU A 395 23.10 -6.52 1.43
CA LEU A 395 22.31 -7.39 2.30
C LEU A 395 23.03 -8.71 2.59
N ALA A 396 23.72 -9.30 1.60
CA ALA A 396 24.51 -10.52 1.80
C ALA A 396 25.72 -10.31 2.74
N ASN A 397 26.25 -9.09 2.81
CA ASN A 397 27.35 -8.73 3.68
C ASN A 397 26.93 -8.14 5.05
N ASP A 398 25.65 -7.96 5.29
CA ASP A 398 25.08 -7.48 6.56
C ASP A 398 25.06 -8.58 7.62
N LYS A 399 26.24 -9.05 8.04
CA LYS A 399 26.37 -10.13 9.03
C LYS A 399 25.86 -9.75 10.41
N THR A 400 25.77 -8.48 10.70
CA THR A 400 25.36 -7.94 12.00
C THR A 400 23.88 -7.58 12.05
N GLY A 401 23.19 -7.55 10.90
CA GLY A 401 21.77 -7.18 10.77
C GLY A 401 21.48 -5.67 10.90
N TYR A 402 22.52 -4.82 11.04
CA TYR A 402 22.32 -3.37 11.20
C TYR A 402 21.80 -2.69 9.94
N LEU A 403 22.08 -3.21 8.76
CA LEU A 403 21.47 -2.70 7.52
C LEU A 403 19.97 -2.96 7.50
N VAL A 404 19.55 -4.18 7.82
CA VAL A 404 18.12 -4.53 7.94
C VAL A 404 17.47 -3.71 9.04
N LYS A 405 18.15 -3.49 10.18
CA LYS A 405 17.67 -2.62 11.26
C LYS A 405 17.46 -1.19 10.77
N ALA A 406 18.44 -0.61 10.06
CA ALA A 406 18.31 0.73 9.48
C ALA A 406 17.12 0.81 8.49
N MET A 407 16.92 -0.24 7.67
CA MET A 407 15.77 -0.35 6.76
C MET A 407 14.44 -0.41 7.51
N ASN A 408 14.38 -1.14 8.62
CA ASN A 408 13.18 -1.25 9.46
C ASN A 408 12.84 0.04 10.20
N GLU A 409 13.83 0.79 10.67
CA GLU A 409 13.63 2.00 11.46
C GLU A 409 13.37 3.25 10.60
N THR A 410 13.82 3.25 9.34
CA THR A 410 13.64 4.40 8.44
C THR A 410 12.19 4.52 8.00
N VAL A 411 11.57 5.67 8.25
CA VAL A 411 10.18 5.97 7.88
C VAL A 411 10.05 6.55 6.48
N ASP A 412 8.83 6.57 5.93
CA ASP A 412 8.56 6.98 4.55
C ASP A 412 9.00 8.41 4.24
N GLY A 413 8.82 9.33 5.18
CA GLY A 413 9.29 10.71 5.03
C GLY A 413 10.82 10.83 4.88
N GLU A 414 11.59 10.02 5.61
CA GLU A 414 13.04 9.96 5.46
C GLU A 414 13.43 9.37 4.10
N TYR A 415 12.75 8.29 3.66
CA TYR A 415 12.99 7.70 2.34
C TYR A 415 12.70 8.67 1.20
N GLN A 416 11.66 9.50 1.31
CA GLN A 416 11.35 10.56 0.35
C GLN A 416 12.44 11.63 0.35
N ALA A 417 12.87 12.10 1.51
CA ALA A 417 13.94 13.09 1.64
C ALA A 417 15.25 12.59 1.00
N MET A 418 15.60 11.32 1.20
CA MET A 418 16.76 10.69 0.57
C MET A 418 16.66 10.69 -0.95
N LYS A 419 15.46 10.43 -1.51
CA LYS A 419 15.25 10.39 -2.95
C LYS A 419 15.26 11.77 -3.60
N ALA A 420 14.95 12.82 -2.85
CA ALA A 420 15.00 14.21 -3.31
C ALA A 420 16.40 14.84 -3.21
N ARG A 421 17.38 14.11 -2.67
CA ARG A 421 18.77 14.57 -2.47
C ARG A 421 19.73 13.76 -3.33
N ASP A 422 20.96 13.55 -2.87
CA ASP A 422 22.05 12.86 -3.56
C ASP A 422 22.63 11.69 -2.74
N GLY A 423 23.66 11.04 -3.31
CA GLY A 423 24.31 9.91 -2.65
C GLY A 423 25.07 10.29 -1.38
N ALA A 424 25.60 11.50 -1.28
CA ALA A 424 26.26 11.98 -0.08
C ALA A 424 25.27 12.11 1.08
N TYR A 425 24.09 12.64 0.79
CA TYR A 425 23.00 12.72 1.78
C TYR A 425 22.54 11.33 2.25
N VAL A 426 22.39 10.37 1.33
CA VAL A 426 22.02 8.98 1.66
C VAL A 426 23.11 8.33 2.53
N ARG A 427 24.39 8.54 2.20
CA ARG A 427 25.52 8.08 3.01
C ARG A 427 25.42 8.59 4.45
N ASP A 428 25.20 9.89 4.61
CA ASP A 428 25.14 10.52 5.94
C ASP A 428 23.89 10.11 6.72
N LYS A 429 22.70 10.21 6.11
CA LYS A 429 21.42 10.08 6.83
C LYS A 429 20.90 8.65 6.94
N PHE A 430 21.25 7.76 6.01
CA PHE A 430 20.82 6.38 6.08
C PHE A 430 21.94 5.47 6.57
N PHE A 431 23.05 5.40 5.85
CA PHE A 431 24.18 4.55 6.24
C PHE A 431 24.92 5.08 7.47
N GLY A 432 24.83 6.39 7.74
CA GLY A 432 25.42 7.01 8.92
C GLY A 432 24.68 6.74 10.23
N LYS A 433 23.49 6.09 10.20
CA LYS A 433 22.72 5.76 11.41
C LYS A 433 23.46 4.82 12.37
N PHE A 434 24.24 3.89 11.82
CA PHE A 434 25.05 2.92 12.59
C PHE A 434 26.48 2.87 12.06
N ALA A 435 27.43 2.55 12.93
CA ALA A 435 28.83 2.41 12.57
C ALA A 435 29.04 1.29 11.55
N GLU A 436 28.33 0.18 11.71
CA GLU A 436 28.37 -1.01 10.87
C GLU A 436 27.86 -0.72 9.46
N THR A 437 26.76 0.02 9.33
CA THR A 437 26.22 0.41 8.01
C THR A 437 27.14 1.43 7.31
N LYS A 438 27.80 2.31 8.08
CA LYS A 438 28.77 3.24 7.53
C LYS A 438 30.01 2.52 6.98
N GLU A 439 30.51 1.52 7.71
CA GLU A 439 31.63 0.69 7.29
C GLU A 439 31.27 -0.14 6.05
N LEU A 440 30.08 -0.74 6.00
CA LEU A 440 29.56 -1.54 4.89
C LEU A 440 29.64 -0.81 3.52
N VAL A 441 29.50 0.49 3.51
CA VAL A 441 29.57 1.31 2.28
C VAL A 441 30.82 2.17 2.18
N SER A 442 31.84 1.92 2.99
CA SER A 442 33.07 2.72 3.04
C SER A 442 33.82 2.76 1.71
N SER A 443 33.77 1.66 0.94
CA SER A 443 34.40 1.55 -0.38
C SER A 443 33.56 2.10 -1.53
N LEU A 444 32.27 2.40 -1.33
CA LEU A 444 31.39 2.89 -2.38
C LEU A 444 31.53 4.41 -2.53
N SER A 445 31.51 4.89 -3.79
CA SER A 445 31.38 6.33 -4.05
C SER A 445 29.92 6.79 -3.80
N ASP A 446 29.71 8.11 -3.66
CA ASP A 446 28.36 8.67 -3.57
C ASP A 446 27.52 8.40 -4.82
N LYS A 447 28.16 8.29 -5.98
CA LYS A 447 27.50 7.89 -7.24
C LYS A 447 27.02 6.44 -7.19
N ASP A 448 27.77 5.55 -6.55
CA ASP A 448 27.38 4.14 -6.40
C ASP A 448 26.23 4.02 -5.41
N ILE A 449 26.28 4.75 -4.30
CA ILE A 449 25.14 4.83 -3.35
C ILE A 449 23.90 5.39 -4.04
N TRP A 450 24.04 6.41 -4.89
CA TRP A 450 22.90 6.95 -5.65
C TRP A 450 22.31 5.98 -6.66
N ARG A 451 23.07 5.00 -7.13
CA ARG A 451 22.59 3.93 -8.01
C ARG A 451 21.79 2.84 -7.31
N LEU A 452 21.80 2.79 -5.99
CA LEU A 452 21.00 1.86 -5.21
C LEU A 452 19.51 2.16 -5.43
N ASN A 453 18.90 1.43 -6.35
CA ASN A 453 17.53 1.65 -6.81
C ASN A 453 16.51 0.89 -5.98
N ARG A 454 15.24 1.27 -6.10
CA ARG A 454 14.10 0.53 -5.56
C ARG A 454 13.76 -0.66 -6.43
N GLY A 455 13.23 -1.73 -5.80
CA GLY A 455 12.89 -2.98 -6.49
C GLY A 455 11.85 -2.83 -7.60
N GLY A 456 10.87 -1.94 -7.44
CA GLY A 456 9.88 -1.64 -8.48
C GLY A 456 10.46 -1.02 -9.77
N HIS A 457 11.72 -0.54 -9.75
CA HIS A 457 12.47 -0.08 -10.93
C HIS A 457 13.42 -1.13 -11.48
N ASP A 458 13.52 -2.28 -10.83
CA ASP A 458 14.41 -3.37 -11.24
C ASP A 458 13.60 -4.47 -11.96
N PRO A 459 13.79 -4.66 -13.27
CA PRO A 459 13.02 -5.62 -14.04
C PRO A 459 13.22 -7.08 -13.58
N HIS A 460 14.40 -7.43 -13.04
CA HIS A 460 14.65 -8.78 -12.53
C HIS A 460 13.84 -9.06 -11.27
N LYS A 461 13.81 -8.12 -10.33
CA LYS A 461 13.02 -8.23 -9.10
C LYS A 461 11.52 -8.29 -9.39
N VAL A 462 11.05 -7.44 -10.31
CA VAL A 462 9.63 -7.42 -10.73
C VAL A 462 9.28 -8.72 -11.45
N TYR A 463 10.15 -9.23 -12.33
CA TYR A 463 9.92 -10.51 -13.03
C TYR A 463 9.79 -11.67 -12.04
N ALA A 464 10.71 -11.78 -11.07
CA ALA A 464 10.66 -12.82 -10.05
C ALA A 464 9.37 -12.76 -9.22
N ALA A 465 8.93 -11.56 -8.85
CA ALA A 465 7.68 -11.36 -8.11
C ALA A 465 6.45 -11.77 -8.93
N TYR A 466 6.38 -11.38 -10.20
CA TYR A 466 5.24 -11.74 -11.06
C TYR A 466 5.22 -13.25 -11.38
N ASP A 467 6.38 -13.88 -11.57
CA ASP A 467 6.47 -15.32 -11.73
C ASP A 467 5.92 -16.05 -10.48
N ARG A 468 6.31 -15.62 -9.27
CA ARG A 468 5.83 -16.18 -8.02
C ARG A 468 4.32 -15.94 -7.84
N ALA A 469 3.84 -14.73 -8.07
CA ALA A 469 2.43 -14.37 -7.92
C ALA A 469 1.53 -15.10 -8.92
N SER A 470 1.96 -15.23 -10.18
CA SER A 470 1.17 -15.91 -11.22
C SER A 470 0.97 -17.41 -10.98
N LYS A 471 1.87 -18.03 -10.22
CA LYS A 471 1.84 -19.45 -9.85
C LYS A 471 1.17 -19.74 -8.51
N ASN A 472 0.86 -18.68 -7.74
CA ASN A 472 0.21 -18.84 -6.45
C ASN A 472 -1.17 -19.50 -6.60
N GLN A 473 -1.52 -20.36 -5.63
CA GLN A 473 -2.77 -21.09 -5.60
C GLN A 473 -3.43 -21.00 -4.22
N GLY A 474 -4.75 -21.02 -4.19
CA GLY A 474 -5.54 -21.08 -2.98
C GLY A 474 -5.71 -19.75 -2.24
N SER A 475 -5.08 -18.66 -2.69
CA SER A 475 -5.27 -17.30 -2.14
C SER A 475 -4.95 -16.25 -3.22
N PRO A 476 -5.52 -15.03 -3.13
CA PRO A 476 -5.08 -13.92 -3.95
C PRO A 476 -3.69 -13.45 -3.58
#